data_58e750d734e7581620431fee2d23cdc8
#
_entry.id   58e750d734e7581620431fee2d23cdc8
#
_cell.length_a   1.000
_cell.length_b   1.000
_cell.length_c   1.000
_cell.angle_alpha   90.00
_cell.angle_beta   90.00
_cell.angle_gamma   90.00
#
_symmetry.space_group_name_H-M   'P 1'
#
loop_
_entity.id
_entity.type
_entity.pdbx_description
1 polymer ?
#
loop_
_entity_poly.entity_id
_entity_poly.type
_entity_poly.pdbx_seq_one_letter_code
_entity_poly.pdbx_strand_id
1 'polypeptide(L)'
;MLHVEPVPAFRDNIIWLLHDEAASGVCVVDPGDAAPVIDRLAALEQPLADILITHHHADHVGGIGRLLARWPQARVHGPAGERIPGCTH
;
A
#
# COMPACT_ATOMS: atom_id res chain seq x y z
N MET A 1 2.39 11.90 -15.46
CA MET A 1 1.07 11.25 -15.63
C MET A 1 0.84 10.21 -14.55
N LEU A 2 -0.34 10.21 -13.96
CA LEU A 2 -0.67 9.22 -12.93
C LEU A 2 -0.84 7.82 -13.54
N HIS A 3 -0.14 6.85 -12.98
CA HIS A 3 -0.28 5.45 -13.34
C HIS A 3 -1.04 4.70 -12.25
N VAL A 4 -1.99 3.87 -12.65
CA VAL A 4 -2.73 3.00 -11.75
C VAL A 4 -2.44 1.56 -12.17
N GLU A 5 -1.84 0.79 -11.27
CA GLU A 5 -1.30 -0.52 -11.60
C GLU A 5 -1.87 -1.59 -10.67
N PRO A 6 -2.47 -2.67 -11.22
CA PRO A 6 -2.94 -3.76 -10.39
C PRO A 6 -1.79 -4.70 -10.02
N VAL A 7 -1.75 -5.11 -8.75
CA VAL A 7 -0.82 -6.12 -8.26
C VAL A 7 -1.63 -7.26 -7.66
N PRO A 8 -1.66 -8.43 -8.30
CA PRO A 8 -2.42 -9.56 -7.77
C PRO A 8 -1.86 -10.04 -6.43
N ALA A 9 -2.77 -10.30 -5.50
CA ALA A 9 -2.44 -10.83 -4.19
C ALA A 9 -3.50 -11.85 -3.80
N PHE A 10 -3.09 -12.93 -3.13
CA PHE A 10 -3.96 -14.05 -2.80
C PHE A 10 -4.62 -14.60 -4.08
N ARG A 11 -5.81 -15.22 -3.96
CA ARG A 11 -6.52 -15.76 -5.12
C ARG A 11 -7.38 -14.73 -5.82
N ASP A 12 -8.04 -13.86 -5.04
CA ASP A 12 -9.12 -13.02 -5.52
C ASP A 12 -8.88 -11.54 -5.33
N ASN A 13 -7.77 -11.15 -4.72
CA ASN A 13 -7.53 -9.77 -4.36
C ASN A 13 -6.54 -9.09 -5.29
N ILE A 14 -6.76 -7.81 -5.49
CA ILE A 14 -5.85 -6.96 -6.25
C ILE A 14 -5.46 -5.79 -5.36
N ILE A 15 -4.17 -5.56 -5.26
CA ILE A 15 -3.61 -4.39 -4.59
C ILE A 15 -3.37 -3.34 -5.68
N TRP A 16 -3.84 -2.12 -5.47
CA TRP A 16 -3.66 -1.07 -6.45
C TRP A 16 -2.47 -0.20 -6.09
N LEU A 17 -1.57 0.01 -7.05
CA LEU A 17 -0.46 0.94 -6.93
C LEU A 17 -0.78 2.19 -7.72
N LEU A 18 -0.61 3.34 -7.08
CA LEU A 18 -0.78 4.65 -7.71
C LEU A 18 0.57 5.36 -7.71
N HIS A 19 1.09 5.65 -8.88
CA HIS A 19 2.37 6.34 -8.97
C HIS A 19 2.40 7.31 -10.14
N ASP A 20 3.26 8.32 -10.01
CA ASP A 20 3.41 9.37 -11.02
C ASP A 20 4.90 9.65 -11.16
N GLU A 21 5.38 9.82 -12.38
CA GLU A 21 6.79 10.10 -12.64
C GLU A 21 7.26 11.40 -11.98
N ALA A 22 6.35 12.33 -11.77
CA ALA A 22 6.66 13.60 -11.10
C ALA A 22 6.64 13.47 -9.57
N ALA A 23 6.10 12.40 -9.02
CA ALA A 23 6.04 12.19 -7.57
C ALA A 23 7.24 11.39 -7.09
N SER A 24 7.62 11.58 -5.83
CA SER A 24 8.78 10.92 -5.23
C SER A 24 8.42 9.68 -4.43
N GLY A 25 7.27 9.06 -4.71
CA GLY A 25 6.86 7.86 -3.97
C GLY A 25 5.58 7.26 -4.53
N VAL A 26 5.24 6.09 -4.03
CA VAL A 26 4.11 5.32 -4.49
C VAL A 26 3.05 5.23 -3.39
N CYS A 27 1.79 5.34 -3.78
CA CYS A 27 0.64 5.08 -2.91
C CYS A 27 0.12 3.68 -3.21
N VAL A 28 -0.15 2.89 -2.18
CA VAL A 28 -0.71 1.55 -2.32
C VAL A 28 -2.07 1.49 -1.65
N VAL A 29 -3.02 0.79 -2.27
CA VAL A 29 -4.39 0.68 -1.76
C VAL A 29 -4.65 -0.75 -1.32
N ASP A 30 -5.06 -0.92 -0.07
CA ASP A 30 -5.45 -2.19 0.54
C ASP A 30 -4.38 -3.29 0.40
N PRO A 31 -3.16 -3.08 0.93
CA PRO A 31 -2.09 -4.06 0.78
C PRO A 31 -2.23 -5.23 1.77
N GLY A 32 -3.07 -6.19 1.43
CA GLY A 32 -3.27 -7.38 2.26
C GLY A 32 -2.05 -8.29 2.35
N ASP A 33 -1.14 -8.22 1.36
CA ASP A 33 0.11 -8.97 1.33
C ASP A 33 1.25 -8.03 0.95
N ALA A 34 2.31 -8.00 1.74
CA ALA A 34 3.44 -7.11 1.51
C ALA A 34 4.36 -7.58 0.39
N ALA A 35 4.54 -8.89 0.22
CA ALA A 35 5.54 -9.42 -0.70
C ALA A 35 5.40 -8.92 -2.14
N PRO A 36 4.21 -8.99 -2.79
CA PRO A 36 4.09 -8.51 -4.17
C PRO A 36 4.29 -7.00 -4.28
N VAL A 37 3.93 -6.24 -3.23
CA VAL A 37 4.15 -4.79 -3.20
C VAL A 37 5.64 -4.48 -3.13
N ILE A 38 6.36 -5.16 -2.25
CA ILE A 38 7.82 -4.96 -2.11
C ILE A 38 8.53 -5.25 -3.42
N ASP A 39 8.17 -6.37 -4.07
CA ASP A 39 8.77 -6.75 -5.35
C ASP A 39 8.52 -5.69 -6.43
N ARG A 40 7.31 -5.18 -6.48
CA ARG A 40 6.96 -4.18 -7.50
C ARG A 40 7.64 -2.84 -7.24
N LEU A 41 7.72 -2.40 -5.98
CA LEU A 41 8.41 -1.16 -5.64
C LEU A 41 9.90 -1.25 -5.94
N ALA A 42 10.50 -2.42 -5.72
CA ALA A 42 11.91 -2.64 -6.08
C ALA A 42 12.12 -2.50 -7.59
N ALA A 43 11.21 -3.05 -8.39
CA ALA A 43 11.27 -2.94 -9.85
C ALA A 43 11.09 -1.51 -10.33
N LEU A 44 10.25 -0.74 -9.66
CA LEU A 44 10.02 0.67 -9.98
C LEU A 44 11.12 1.60 -9.45
N GLU A 45 11.93 1.10 -8.53
CA GLU A 45 12.96 1.88 -7.83
C GLU A 45 12.36 3.11 -7.12
N GLN A 46 11.17 2.92 -6.52
CA GLN A 46 10.45 3.97 -5.82
C GLN A 46 10.14 3.57 -4.39
N PRO A 47 10.18 4.51 -3.44
CA PRO A 47 9.77 4.22 -2.07
C PRO A 47 8.25 4.22 -1.92
N LEU A 48 7.78 3.57 -0.87
CA LEU A 48 6.39 3.65 -0.48
C LEU A 48 6.18 4.95 0.31
N ALA A 49 5.25 5.77 -0.14
CA ALA A 49 4.93 7.04 0.52
C ALA A 49 3.63 7.00 1.31
N ASP A 50 2.62 6.35 0.78
CA ASP A 50 1.29 6.33 1.38
C ASP A 50 0.63 4.97 1.23
N ILE A 51 -0.15 4.59 2.23
CA ILE A 51 -1.00 3.40 2.22
C ILE A 51 -2.44 3.86 2.45
N LEU A 52 -3.35 3.50 1.56
CA LEU A 52 -4.76 3.80 1.68
C LEU A 52 -5.52 2.53 2.02
N ILE A 53 -6.32 2.56 3.08
CA ILE A 53 -7.13 1.43 3.51
C ILE A 53 -8.60 1.81 3.35
N THR A 54 -9.34 1.04 2.55
CA THR A 54 -10.75 1.31 2.32
C THR A 54 -11.64 0.71 3.40
N HIS A 55 -11.24 -0.45 3.97
CA HIS A 55 -11.95 -1.07 5.09
C HIS A 55 -11.04 -2.05 5.82
N HIS A 56 -11.38 -2.33 7.09
CA HIS A 56 -10.53 -3.12 7.98
C HIS A 56 -10.85 -4.61 7.86
N HIS A 57 -10.29 -5.27 6.86
CA HIS A 57 -10.32 -6.71 6.70
C HIS A 57 -8.90 -7.23 6.54
N ALA A 58 -8.65 -8.46 6.98
CA ALA A 58 -7.29 -9.03 6.96
C ALA A 58 -6.69 -9.06 5.56
N ASP A 59 -7.50 -9.31 4.55
CA ASP A 59 -7.06 -9.34 3.16
C ASP A 59 -6.76 -7.96 2.56
N HIS A 60 -7.04 -6.89 3.33
CA HIS A 60 -6.75 -5.52 2.90
C HIS A 60 -5.69 -4.83 3.75
N VAL A 61 -5.42 -5.33 4.97
CA VAL A 61 -4.50 -4.68 5.89
C VAL A 61 -3.33 -5.57 6.34
N GLY A 62 -3.32 -6.84 5.94
CA GLY A 62 -2.35 -7.81 6.44
C GLY A 62 -0.90 -7.49 6.12
N GLY A 63 -0.64 -6.69 5.08
CA GLY A 63 0.72 -6.34 4.68
C GLY A 63 1.28 -5.08 5.34
N ILE A 64 0.46 -4.33 6.10
CA ILE A 64 0.86 -3.01 6.61
C ILE A 64 2.12 -3.11 7.48
N GLY A 65 2.18 -4.07 8.40
CA GLY A 65 3.31 -4.18 9.32
C GLY A 65 4.64 -4.37 8.61
N ARG A 66 4.69 -5.26 7.62
CA ARG A 66 5.92 -5.49 6.84
C ARG A 66 6.28 -4.30 5.98
N LEU A 67 5.29 -3.63 5.40
CA LEU A 67 5.54 -2.44 4.59
C LEU A 67 6.10 -1.30 5.42
N LEU A 68 5.55 -1.07 6.62
CA LEU A 68 6.05 -0.04 7.52
C LEU A 68 7.43 -0.38 8.09
N ALA A 69 7.74 -1.66 8.24
CA ALA A 69 9.09 -2.06 8.67
C ALA A 69 10.14 -1.68 7.63
N ARG A 70 9.78 -1.73 6.36
CA ARG A 70 10.68 -1.36 5.26
C ARG A 70 10.63 0.14 4.94
N TRP A 71 9.45 0.75 5.03
CA TRP A 71 9.29 2.19 4.78
C TRP A 71 8.60 2.84 5.98
N PRO A 72 9.34 3.08 7.07
CA PRO A 72 8.74 3.57 8.31
C PRO A 72 8.15 4.97 8.21
N GLN A 73 8.49 5.72 7.17
CA GLN A 73 7.95 7.07 6.97
C GLN A 73 6.67 7.08 6.13
N ALA A 74 6.24 5.92 5.62
CA ALA A 74 4.99 5.85 4.87
C ALA A 74 3.81 6.19 5.77
N ARG A 75 2.85 6.94 5.23
CA ARG A 75 1.65 7.36 5.97
C ARG A 75 0.50 6.43 5.68
N VAL A 76 -0.21 6.02 6.72
CA VAL A 76 -1.36 5.12 6.58
C VAL A 76 -2.64 5.93 6.77
N HIS A 77 -3.53 5.87 5.79
CA HIS A 77 -4.81 6.57 5.77
C HIS A 77 -5.94 5.55 5.79
N GLY A 78 -6.85 5.68 6.73
CA GLY A 78 -7.99 4.79 6.85
C GLY A 78 -9.30 5.54 6.99
N PRO A 79 -10.43 4.84 6.84
CA PRO A 79 -11.73 5.47 7.01
C PRO A 79 -11.97 5.85 8.47
N ALA A 80 -12.71 6.95 8.67
CA ALA A 80 -13.08 7.39 10.01
C ALA A 80 -13.96 6.34 10.68
N GLY A 81 -13.71 6.10 11.96
CA GLY A 81 -14.48 5.14 12.73
C GLY A 81 -13.98 3.72 12.71
N GLU A 82 -13.02 3.39 11.85
CA GLU A 82 -12.41 2.07 11.83
C GLU A 82 -11.02 2.13 12.44
N ARG A 83 -10.67 1.06 13.16
CA ARG A 83 -9.32 0.93 13.71
C ARG A 83 -8.42 0.24 12.69
N ILE A 84 -7.50 0.98 12.12
CA ILE A 84 -6.55 0.48 11.14
C ILE A 84 -5.15 0.42 11.76
N PRO A 85 -4.46 -0.71 11.72
CA PRO A 85 -3.10 -0.80 12.26
C PRO A 85 -2.17 0.22 11.59
N GLY A 86 -1.46 0.98 12.41
CA GLY A 86 -0.50 1.97 11.93
C GLY A 86 -1.11 3.22 11.30
N CYS A 87 -2.43 3.39 11.38
CA CYS A 87 -3.09 4.54 10.77
C CYS A 87 -2.66 5.84 11.47
N THR A 88 -2.20 6.81 10.68
CA THR A 88 -1.73 8.11 11.17
C THR A 88 -2.56 9.27 10.64
N HIS A 89 -3.47 9.01 9.72
CA HIS A 89 -4.28 10.05 9.07
C HIS A 89 -5.71 9.66 8.84
#